data_876fddac15c1341b91f2db39ec0acc2a
#
_entry.id   876fddac15c1341b91f2db39ec0acc2a
#
_cell.length_a   1.000
_cell.length_b   1.000
_cell.length_c   1.000
_cell.angle_alpha   90.00
_cell.angle_beta   90.00
_cell.angle_gamma   90.00
#
_symmetry.space_group_name_H-M   'P 1'
#
loop_
_entity.id
_entity.type
_entity.pdbx_description
1 polymer ?
#
loop_
_entity_poly.entity_id
_entity_poly.type
_entity_poly.pdbx_seq_one_letter_code
_entity_poly.pdbx_strand_id
1 'polypeptide(L)'
;NVLGYVSEVNNNDLKYDSYYQQGELIGRQGIEKSYENELRGEKGKRFLQKDRFNRIIGEYKNNTFDVEPKVAKNIYLTLDATLQEYGEYLMQNKRGGIVAIEPSTGEILALVSAPSYNPNLLVGRDRSKNYRKLAQDTLEKPLFDRGLQALYPPGSPFKTLNALIALQEGVITPETQFKCNKGHFYARGAFMECHCRKGSRNDLLKGIYQSCNTYFANTYKKIINKYDTPDK
;
A
#
# COMPACT_ATOMS: atom_id res chain seq x y z
N ASN A 1 6.77 -7.55 1.94
CA ASN A 1 6.67 -6.34 1.11
C ASN A 1 6.68 -5.05 1.96
N VAL A 2 6.02 -5.01 3.13
CA VAL A 2 5.86 -3.78 3.94
C VAL A 2 7.20 -3.16 4.34
N LEU A 3 8.09 -3.92 4.97
CA LEU A 3 9.41 -3.42 5.38
C LEU A 3 10.25 -3.00 4.18
N GLY A 4 10.13 -3.70 3.08
CA GLY A 4 10.94 -3.49 1.91
C GLY A 4 12.30 -4.18 1.99
N TYR A 5 13.29 -3.60 1.34
CA TYR A 5 14.67 -4.07 1.36
C TYR A 5 15.65 -2.92 1.08
N VAL A 6 16.88 -3.12 1.51
CA VAL A 6 18.00 -2.21 1.23
C VAL A 6 18.90 -2.80 0.14
N SER A 7 19.62 -1.94 -0.56
CA SER A 7 20.65 -2.37 -1.51
C SER A 7 21.76 -1.34 -1.62
N GLU A 8 22.90 -1.76 -2.14
CA GLU A 8 23.98 -0.84 -2.46
C GLU A 8 23.52 0.27 -3.42
N VAL A 9 24.00 1.49 -3.19
CA VAL A 9 23.73 2.65 -4.04
C VAL A 9 24.27 2.43 -5.45
N ASN A 10 23.55 2.98 -6.42
CA ASN A 10 23.96 2.97 -7.82
C ASN A 10 24.38 4.38 -8.28
N ASN A 11 24.89 4.50 -9.50
CA ASN A 11 25.35 5.77 -10.07
C ASN A 11 24.27 6.87 -10.12
N ASN A 12 23.00 6.51 -10.20
CA ASN A 12 21.91 7.48 -10.18
C ASN A 12 21.68 8.00 -8.75
N ASP A 13 21.70 7.12 -7.76
CA ASP A 13 21.57 7.53 -6.35
C ASP A 13 22.65 8.53 -5.98
N LEU A 14 23.91 8.26 -6.38
CA LEU A 14 25.05 9.15 -6.16
C LEU A 14 24.95 10.51 -6.86
N LYS A 15 24.21 10.61 -7.96
CA LYS A 15 23.95 11.88 -8.64
C LYS A 15 22.90 12.73 -7.96
N TYR A 16 21.88 12.10 -7.36
CA TYR A 16 20.73 12.80 -6.79
C TYR A 16 20.91 13.12 -5.30
N ASP A 17 21.71 12.34 -4.57
CA ASP A 17 21.95 12.57 -3.14
C ASP A 17 23.43 12.47 -2.80
N SER A 18 24.03 13.61 -2.48
CA SER A 18 25.45 13.74 -2.11
C SER A 18 25.79 13.14 -0.74
N TYR A 19 24.78 12.70 0.00
CA TYR A 19 24.97 11.99 1.27
C TYR A 19 25.69 10.65 1.07
N TYR A 20 25.37 9.95 -0.03
CA TYR A 20 25.87 8.60 -0.27
C TYR A 20 27.24 8.55 -0.92
N GLN A 21 27.96 7.48 -0.59
CA GLN A 21 29.22 7.09 -1.22
C GLN A 21 29.08 5.67 -1.78
N GLN A 22 29.91 5.35 -2.75
CA GLN A 22 29.94 4.01 -3.35
C GLN A 22 30.14 2.94 -2.29
N GLY A 23 29.34 1.85 -2.34
CA GLY A 23 29.38 0.76 -1.37
C GLY A 23 28.41 0.93 -0.19
N GLU A 24 27.75 2.08 -0.04
CA GLU A 24 26.74 2.27 1.00
C GLU A 24 25.39 1.69 0.62
N LEU A 25 24.55 1.48 1.63
CA LEU A 25 23.21 0.94 1.46
C LEU A 25 22.16 2.05 1.46
N ILE A 26 21.09 1.85 0.67
CA ILE A 26 19.92 2.72 0.60
C ILE A 26 18.65 1.89 0.57
N GLY A 27 17.58 2.35 1.20
CA GLY A 27 16.25 1.73 1.13
C GLY A 27 15.66 1.84 -0.28
N ARG A 28 15.18 0.70 -0.79
CA ARG A 28 14.66 0.62 -2.17
C ARG A 28 13.17 0.59 -2.24
N GLN A 29 12.53 0.06 -1.22
CA GLN A 29 11.09 -0.16 -1.18
C GLN A 29 10.59 -0.16 0.26
N GLY A 30 9.27 0.02 0.45
CA GLY A 30 8.60 -0.09 1.73
C GLY A 30 9.07 0.95 2.76
N ILE A 31 9.05 0.57 4.01
CA ILE A 31 9.45 1.39 5.15
C ILE A 31 10.91 1.83 5.02
N GLU A 32 11.81 0.94 4.62
CA GLU A 32 13.23 1.24 4.41
C GLU A 32 13.42 2.44 3.47
N LYS A 33 12.63 2.54 2.40
CA LYS A 33 12.69 3.68 1.47
C LYS A 33 12.00 4.91 2.02
N SER A 34 10.81 4.74 2.60
CA SER A 34 9.96 5.86 3.00
C SER A 34 10.55 6.64 4.17
N TYR A 35 11.28 5.95 5.04
CA TYR A 35 11.91 6.51 6.24
C TYR A 35 13.44 6.47 6.19
N GLU A 36 14.00 6.44 4.98
CA GLU A 36 15.45 6.41 4.77
C GLU A 36 16.18 7.52 5.54
N ASN A 37 15.66 8.75 5.54
CA ASN A 37 16.28 9.89 6.22
C ASN A 37 16.36 9.72 7.74
N GLU A 38 15.38 9.06 8.34
CA GLU A 38 15.34 8.76 9.77
C GLU A 38 16.22 7.57 10.11
N LEU A 39 16.25 6.56 9.23
CA LEU A 39 16.94 5.29 9.44
C LEU A 39 18.44 5.36 9.14
N ARG A 40 18.90 6.30 8.30
CA ARG A 40 20.32 6.38 7.90
C ARG A 40 21.22 7.15 8.88
N GLY A 41 20.64 8.00 9.76
CA GLY A 41 21.40 8.88 10.64
C GLY A 41 22.15 10.00 9.90
N GLU A 42 23.08 10.64 10.56
CA GLU A 42 23.97 11.66 9.99
C GLU A 42 25.43 11.24 10.13
N LYS A 43 26.20 11.36 9.05
CA LYS A 43 27.61 10.97 9.04
C LYS A 43 28.47 11.95 9.82
N GLY A 44 29.34 11.43 10.65
CA GLY A 44 30.46 12.19 11.23
C GLY A 44 31.57 12.42 10.20
N LYS A 45 32.47 13.36 10.51
CA LYS A 45 33.66 13.61 9.72
C LYS A 45 34.86 13.75 10.67
N ARG A 46 35.94 13.03 10.39
CA ARG A 46 37.22 13.15 11.07
C ARG A 46 38.23 13.79 10.17
N PHE A 47 38.91 14.81 10.69
CA PHE A 47 39.98 15.54 9.98
C PHE A 47 41.33 15.04 10.49
N LEU A 48 42.08 14.44 9.58
CA LEU A 48 43.39 13.85 9.92
C LEU A 48 44.51 14.54 9.14
N GLN A 49 45.64 14.73 9.83
CA GLN A 49 46.88 15.19 9.19
C GLN A 49 47.52 14.05 8.43
N LYS A 50 48.00 14.31 7.22
CA LYS A 50 48.73 13.35 6.40
C LYS A 50 50.08 13.93 5.95
N ASP A 51 51.10 13.06 5.87
CA ASP A 51 52.36 13.40 5.27
C ASP A 51 52.32 13.41 3.74
N ARG A 52 53.43 13.80 3.11
CA ARG A 52 53.59 13.83 1.65
C ARG A 52 53.40 12.45 0.97
N PHE A 53 53.43 11.38 1.74
CA PHE A 53 53.22 10.01 1.27
C PHE A 53 51.81 9.50 1.58
N ASN A 54 50.87 10.41 1.95
CA ASN A 54 49.49 10.12 2.29
C ASN A 54 49.30 9.22 3.55
N ARG A 55 50.34 9.14 4.43
CA ARG A 55 50.23 8.42 5.70
C ARG A 55 49.67 9.32 6.76
N ILE A 56 48.77 8.80 7.59
CA ILE A 56 48.18 9.53 8.72
C ILE A 56 49.28 9.73 9.77
N ILE A 57 49.54 10.99 10.15
CA ILE A 57 50.52 11.37 11.14
C ILE A 57 49.91 11.90 12.45
N GLY A 58 48.63 12.19 12.46
CA GLY A 58 47.94 12.63 13.65
C GLY A 58 46.57 13.25 13.39
N GLU A 59 46.01 13.77 14.45
CA GLU A 59 44.71 14.47 14.43
C GLU A 59 44.92 15.94 14.02
N TYR A 60 44.00 16.48 13.23
CA TYR A 60 44.08 17.85 12.81
C TYR A 60 43.56 18.78 13.91
N LYS A 61 44.39 19.71 14.36
CA LYS A 61 44.06 20.74 15.37
C LYS A 61 43.28 20.18 16.58
N ASN A 62 43.76 19.07 17.14
CA ASN A 62 43.15 18.41 18.30
C ASN A 62 41.64 18.11 18.12
N ASN A 63 41.25 17.65 16.95
CA ASN A 63 39.88 17.27 16.60
C ASN A 63 38.84 18.41 16.66
N THR A 64 39.25 19.68 16.74
CA THR A 64 38.32 20.81 16.84
C THR A 64 37.39 20.99 15.65
N PHE A 65 37.71 20.37 14.52
CA PHE A 65 36.91 20.41 13.30
C PHE A 65 36.12 19.11 13.05
N ASP A 66 36.30 18.11 13.90
CA ASP A 66 35.60 16.85 13.76
C ASP A 66 34.09 17.06 13.99
N VAL A 67 33.29 16.36 13.21
CA VAL A 67 31.84 16.36 13.32
C VAL A 67 31.42 14.98 13.81
N GLU A 68 30.79 14.93 14.97
CA GLU A 68 30.30 13.70 15.55
C GLU A 68 29.12 13.13 14.71
N PRO A 69 29.09 11.80 14.50
CA PRO A 69 27.96 11.17 13.81
C PRO A 69 26.71 11.21 14.70
N LYS A 70 25.54 11.42 14.09
CA LYS A 70 24.26 11.27 14.77
C LYS A 70 23.67 9.92 14.49
N VAL A 71 23.31 9.20 15.52
CA VAL A 71 22.72 7.87 15.43
C VAL A 71 21.37 7.95 14.73
N ALA A 72 21.06 6.95 13.93
CA ALA A 72 19.76 6.74 13.31
C ALA A 72 18.64 6.65 14.35
N LYS A 73 17.43 7.02 13.96
CA LYS A 73 16.26 6.92 14.83
C LYS A 73 15.62 5.53 14.73
N ASN A 74 15.10 5.06 15.86
CA ASN A 74 14.19 3.91 15.83
C ASN A 74 12.82 4.35 15.31
N ILE A 75 12.22 3.51 14.48
CA ILE A 75 10.85 3.69 13.99
C ILE A 75 9.96 2.65 14.65
N TYR A 76 8.83 3.10 15.18
CA TYR A 76 7.78 2.24 15.72
C TYR A 76 6.62 2.23 14.74
N LEU A 77 6.24 1.03 14.29
CA LEU A 77 5.14 0.85 13.37
C LEU A 77 3.87 0.47 14.15
N THR A 78 2.72 0.76 13.57
CA THR A 78 1.41 0.35 14.11
C THR A 78 1.10 -1.11 13.85
N LEU A 79 1.93 -1.79 13.04
CA LEU A 79 1.76 -3.21 12.73
C LEU A 79 1.87 -4.06 13.99
N ASP A 80 0.84 -4.87 14.23
CA ASP A 80 0.87 -5.96 15.20
C ASP A 80 1.58 -7.16 14.58
N ALA A 81 2.75 -7.52 15.12
CA ALA A 81 3.57 -8.59 14.56
C ALA A 81 2.84 -9.95 14.59
N THR A 82 2.07 -10.23 15.63
CA THR A 82 1.31 -11.48 15.78
C THR A 82 0.18 -11.56 14.74
N LEU A 83 -0.54 -10.45 14.55
CA LEU A 83 -1.62 -10.37 13.56
C LEU A 83 -1.07 -10.46 12.14
N GLN A 84 0.07 -9.82 11.88
CA GLN A 84 0.76 -9.88 10.59
C GLN A 84 1.18 -11.33 10.27
N GLU A 85 1.85 -12.01 11.22
CA GLU A 85 2.27 -13.40 11.07
C GLU A 85 1.08 -14.34 10.83
N TYR A 86 0.00 -14.15 11.58
CA TYR A 86 -1.22 -14.92 11.40
C TYR A 86 -1.84 -14.69 10.00
N GLY A 87 -1.87 -13.45 9.54
CA GLY A 87 -2.32 -13.13 8.20
C GLY A 87 -1.46 -13.77 7.10
N GLU A 88 -0.15 -13.77 7.26
CA GLU A 88 0.78 -14.45 6.34
C GLU A 88 0.59 -15.97 6.35
N TYR A 89 0.37 -16.56 7.52
CA TYR A 89 0.02 -17.98 7.64
C TYR A 89 -1.27 -18.33 6.90
N LEU A 90 -2.33 -17.54 7.06
CA LEU A 90 -3.61 -17.75 6.38
C LEU A 90 -3.51 -17.62 4.85
N MET A 91 -2.53 -16.85 4.38
CA MET A 91 -2.30 -16.60 2.94
C MET A 91 -1.33 -17.59 2.29
N GLN A 92 -0.84 -18.58 3.02
CA GLN A 92 -0.05 -19.66 2.42
C GLN A 92 -0.82 -20.34 1.27
N ASN A 93 -0.14 -20.54 0.14
CA ASN A 93 -0.72 -21.13 -1.09
C ASN A 93 -1.91 -20.35 -1.68
N LYS A 94 -2.03 -19.06 -1.38
CA LYS A 94 -3.07 -18.17 -1.91
C LYS A 94 -2.45 -16.95 -2.57
N ARG A 95 -3.23 -16.25 -3.39
CA ARG A 95 -2.87 -14.96 -3.96
C ARG A 95 -3.86 -13.90 -3.52
N GLY A 96 -3.35 -12.79 -3.04
CA GLY A 96 -4.16 -11.66 -2.60
C GLY A 96 -3.47 -10.81 -1.54
N GLY A 97 -4.24 -9.95 -0.89
CA GLY A 97 -3.79 -9.14 0.24
C GLY A 97 -4.78 -9.20 1.38
N ILE A 98 -4.27 -9.02 2.60
CA ILE A 98 -5.08 -8.75 3.79
C ILE A 98 -4.63 -7.41 4.34
N VAL A 99 -5.58 -6.54 4.61
CA VAL A 99 -5.35 -5.26 5.28
C VAL A 99 -6.26 -5.18 6.49
N ALA A 100 -5.68 -4.99 7.67
CA ALA A 100 -6.42 -4.75 8.89
C ALA A 100 -6.15 -3.32 9.35
N ILE A 101 -7.21 -2.55 9.56
CA ILE A 101 -7.15 -1.13 9.92
C ILE A 101 -7.98 -0.94 11.19
N GLU A 102 -7.43 -0.22 12.17
CA GLU A 102 -8.18 0.25 13.34
C GLU A 102 -9.09 1.42 12.91
N PRO A 103 -10.42 1.28 12.97
CA PRO A 103 -11.32 2.29 12.41
C PRO A 103 -11.28 3.63 13.14
N SER A 104 -10.94 3.63 14.43
CA SER A 104 -10.94 4.85 15.26
C SER A 104 -9.73 5.74 15.02
N THR A 105 -8.58 5.15 14.68
CA THR A 105 -7.30 5.86 14.53
C THR A 105 -6.80 5.89 13.08
N GLY A 106 -7.24 4.93 12.27
CA GLY A 106 -6.72 4.71 10.91
C GLY A 106 -5.39 3.94 10.88
N GLU A 107 -4.93 3.44 12.02
CA GLU A 107 -3.69 2.68 12.12
C GLU A 107 -3.80 1.35 11.37
N ILE A 108 -2.75 1.04 10.59
CA ILE A 108 -2.65 -0.24 9.89
C ILE A 108 -2.05 -1.27 10.85
N LEU A 109 -2.86 -2.23 11.27
CA LEU A 109 -2.46 -3.30 12.19
C LEU A 109 -1.84 -4.50 11.48
N ALA A 110 -2.25 -4.77 10.24
CA ALA A 110 -1.63 -5.78 9.38
C ALA A 110 -1.75 -5.39 7.91
N LEU A 111 -0.70 -5.71 7.14
CA LEU A 111 -0.65 -5.48 5.69
C LEU A 111 0.07 -6.65 5.03
N VAL A 112 -0.71 -7.65 4.61
CA VAL A 112 -0.21 -8.90 4.03
C VAL A 112 -0.35 -8.87 2.51
N SER A 113 0.71 -9.26 1.82
CA SER A 113 0.71 -9.46 0.37
C SER A 113 1.23 -10.87 0.06
N ALA A 114 0.44 -11.68 -0.59
CA ALA A 114 0.79 -13.05 -0.92
C ALA A 114 0.64 -13.33 -2.43
N PRO A 115 1.57 -14.11 -3.04
CA PRO A 115 2.82 -14.59 -2.46
C PRO A 115 3.79 -13.47 -2.08
N SER A 116 4.57 -13.72 -1.05
CA SER A 116 5.61 -12.81 -0.56
C SER A 116 7.00 -13.37 -0.86
N TYR A 117 8.03 -12.66 -0.46
CA TYR A 117 9.41 -13.10 -0.56
C TYR A 117 10.18 -12.82 0.74
N ASN A 118 11.22 -13.59 0.99
CA ASN A 118 12.13 -13.31 2.10
C ASN A 118 13.05 -12.13 1.72
N PRO A 119 12.99 -10.98 2.41
CA PRO A 119 13.81 -9.82 2.08
C PRO A 119 15.31 -10.07 2.21
N ASN A 120 15.74 -11.04 3.03
CA ASN A 120 17.14 -11.44 3.15
C ASN A 120 17.74 -12.03 1.85
N LEU A 121 16.89 -12.48 0.92
CA LEU A 121 17.33 -12.88 -0.41
C LEU A 121 17.86 -11.71 -1.24
N LEU A 122 17.49 -10.49 -0.87
CA LEU A 122 17.85 -9.26 -1.58
C LEU A 122 19.02 -8.51 -0.93
N VAL A 123 19.78 -9.18 -0.06
CA VAL A 123 20.99 -8.66 0.60
C VAL A 123 22.21 -9.46 0.19
N GLY A 124 23.38 -8.83 0.18
CA GLY A 124 24.66 -9.48 -0.08
C GLY A 124 24.94 -9.80 -1.56
N ARG A 125 25.90 -10.69 -1.80
CA ARG A 125 26.45 -10.98 -3.14
C ARG A 125 25.45 -11.58 -4.11
N ASP A 126 24.54 -12.42 -3.63
CA ASP A 126 23.54 -13.11 -4.46
C ASP A 126 22.30 -12.25 -4.77
N ARG A 127 22.22 -11.02 -4.26
CA ARG A 127 21.10 -10.11 -4.43
C ARG A 127 20.63 -10.00 -5.88
N SER A 128 21.52 -9.70 -6.81
CA SER A 128 21.16 -9.49 -8.22
C SER A 128 20.59 -10.75 -8.89
N LYS A 129 21.11 -11.93 -8.53
CA LYS A 129 20.61 -13.22 -8.99
C LYS A 129 19.21 -13.49 -8.43
N ASN A 130 19.03 -13.30 -7.13
CA ASN A 130 17.77 -13.52 -6.44
C ASN A 130 16.69 -12.53 -6.90
N TYR A 131 17.04 -11.24 -7.02
CA TYR A 131 16.12 -10.23 -7.55
C TYR A 131 15.63 -10.58 -8.95
N ARG A 132 16.54 -11.00 -9.85
CA ARG A 132 16.17 -11.41 -11.20
C ARG A 132 15.21 -12.60 -11.19
N LYS A 133 15.45 -13.59 -10.33
CA LYS A 133 14.55 -14.74 -10.17
C LYS A 133 13.15 -14.30 -9.71
N LEU A 134 13.07 -13.43 -8.70
CA LEU A 134 11.78 -12.91 -8.19
C LEU A 134 11.07 -12.02 -9.22
N ALA A 135 11.82 -11.20 -9.98
CA ALA A 135 11.25 -10.31 -10.99
C ALA A 135 10.76 -11.04 -12.24
N GLN A 136 11.40 -12.16 -12.59
CA GLN A 136 11.01 -13.00 -13.73
C GLN A 136 9.84 -13.94 -13.42
N ASP A 137 9.46 -14.08 -12.15
CA ASP A 137 8.30 -14.86 -11.77
C ASP A 137 7.01 -14.12 -12.12
N THR A 138 6.57 -14.32 -13.37
CA THR A 138 5.35 -13.68 -13.91
C THR A 138 4.07 -14.32 -13.36
N LEU A 139 4.16 -15.53 -12.81
CA LEU A 139 3.03 -16.24 -12.25
C LEU A 139 2.72 -15.76 -10.83
N GLU A 140 3.69 -15.86 -9.94
CA GLU A 140 3.51 -15.53 -8.53
C GLU A 140 3.68 -14.03 -8.24
N LYS A 141 4.54 -13.34 -9.00
CA LYS A 141 4.85 -11.90 -8.87
C LYS A 141 5.09 -11.49 -7.40
N PRO A 142 6.08 -12.10 -6.73
CA PRO A 142 6.27 -11.91 -5.29
C PRO A 142 6.72 -10.49 -4.92
N LEU A 143 7.32 -9.75 -5.85
CA LEU A 143 7.70 -8.34 -5.66
C LEU A 143 6.52 -7.37 -5.76
N PHE A 144 5.37 -7.82 -6.27
CA PHE A 144 4.18 -6.99 -6.40
C PHE A 144 3.39 -6.97 -5.10
N ASP A 145 3.29 -5.81 -4.47
CA ASP A 145 2.53 -5.63 -3.24
C ASP A 145 1.03 -5.57 -3.53
N ARG A 146 0.34 -6.70 -3.27
CA ARG A 146 -1.09 -6.82 -3.52
C ARG A 146 -1.95 -6.08 -2.49
N GLY A 147 -1.42 -5.84 -1.32
CA GLY A 147 -2.12 -5.06 -0.29
C GLY A 147 -2.26 -3.59 -0.66
N LEU A 148 -1.28 -3.05 -1.41
CA LEU A 148 -1.24 -1.63 -1.79
C LEU A 148 -1.53 -1.36 -3.26
N GLN A 149 -1.14 -2.26 -4.16
CA GLN A 149 -1.11 -1.97 -5.60
C GLN A 149 -2.14 -2.76 -6.42
N ALA A 150 -2.73 -3.82 -5.85
CA ALA A 150 -3.69 -4.62 -6.60
C ALA A 150 -5.01 -3.88 -6.80
N LEU A 151 -5.51 -3.94 -8.02
CA LEU A 151 -6.80 -3.39 -8.40
C LEU A 151 -7.78 -4.56 -8.60
N TYR A 152 -8.66 -4.76 -7.63
CA TYR A 152 -9.70 -5.77 -7.68
C TYR A 152 -11.08 -5.12 -7.78
N PRO A 153 -12.03 -5.71 -8.54
CA PRO A 153 -13.42 -5.30 -8.45
C PRO A 153 -13.90 -5.47 -7.00
N PRO A 154 -14.39 -4.41 -6.36
CA PRO A 154 -14.72 -4.45 -4.93
C PRO A 154 -15.92 -5.35 -4.61
N GLY A 155 -16.76 -5.64 -5.60
CA GLY A 155 -17.96 -6.43 -5.42
C GLY A 155 -19.00 -5.77 -4.49
N SER A 156 -19.88 -6.64 -3.85
CA SER A 156 -20.99 -6.17 -3.00
C SER A 156 -20.58 -5.34 -1.78
N PRO A 157 -19.39 -5.47 -1.17
CA PRO A 157 -18.96 -4.55 -0.12
C PRO A 157 -19.00 -3.07 -0.52
N PHE A 158 -18.80 -2.76 -1.80
CA PHE A 158 -18.89 -1.39 -2.31
C PHE A 158 -20.30 -0.78 -2.22
N LYS A 159 -21.35 -1.60 -2.04
CA LYS A 159 -22.72 -1.14 -1.86
C LYS A 159 -22.91 -0.32 -0.59
N THR A 160 -22.17 -0.63 0.47
CA THR A 160 -22.22 0.14 1.72
C THR A 160 -21.64 1.55 1.52
N LEU A 161 -20.55 1.68 0.78
CA LEU A 161 -19.99 2.97 0.40
C LEU A 161 -20.97 3.76 -0.47
N ASN A 162 -21.59 3.12 -1.48
CA ASN A 162 -22.63 3.76 -2.30
C ASN A 162 -23.84 4.23 -1.47
N ALA A 163 -24.23 3.47 -0.44
CA ALA A 163 -25.28 3.86 0.48
C ALA A 163 -24.93 5.15 1.25
N LEU A 164 -23.70 5.20 1.81
CA LEU A 164 -23.23 6.38 2.55
C LEU A 164 -23.17 7.63 1.66
N ILE A 165 -22.61 7.49 0.47
CA ILE A 165 -22.57 8.60 -0.51
C ILE A 165 -23.99 9.06 -0.86
N ALA A 166 -24.90 8.15 -1.16
CA ALA A 166 -26.27 8.49 -1.55
C ALA A 166 -27.06 9.19 -0.44
N LEU A 167 -26.84 8.80 0.81
CA LEU A 167 -27.41 9.46 1.99
C LEU A 167 -26.80 10.85 2.19
N GLN A 168 -25.48 10.96 2.11
CA GLN A 168 -24.76 12.23 2.23
C GLN A 168 -25.19 13.23 1.15
N GLU A 169 -25.35 12.75 -0.08
CA GLU A 169 -25.83 13.55 -1.21
C GLU A 169 -27.34 13.84 -1.17
N GLY A 170 -28.07 13.24 -0.24
CA GLY A 170 -29.53 13.43 -0.11
C GLY A 170 -30.34 12.88 -1.28
N VAL A 171 -29.76 11.99 -2.10
CA VAL A 171 -30.47 11.40 -3.27
C VAL A 171 -31.35 10.22 -2.89
N ILE A 172 -31.14 9.66 -1.71
CA ILE A 172 -32.01 8.66 -1.06
C ILE A 172 -32.18 8.97 0.43
N THR A 173 -33.21 8.38 1.02
CA THR A 173 -33.39 8.25 2.48
C THR A 173 -33.42 6.77 2.84
N PRO A 174 -33.33 6.38 4.12
CA PRO A 174 -33.48 4.97 4.53
C PRO A 174 -34.75 4.30 4.02
N GLU A 175 -35.84 5.06 3.87
CA GLU A 175 -37.17 4.60 3.43
C GLU A 175 -37.32 4.56 1.90
N THR A 176 -36.35 5.12 1.16
CA THR A 176 -36.40 5.13 -0.32
C THR A 176 -36.47 3.71 -0.84
N GLN A 177 -37.50 3.41 -1.62
CA GLN A 177 -37.76 2.07 -2.13
C GLN A 177 -37.58 1.97 -3.65
N PHE A 178 -36.97 0.87 -4.09
CA PHE A 178 -36.93 0.49 -5.49
C PHE A 178 -37.53 -0.91 -5.70
N LYS A 179 -38.29 -1.07 -6.79
CA LYS A 179 -38.86 -2.35 -7.18
C LYS A 179 -37.80 -3.20 -7.89
N CYS A 180 -37.56 -4.40 -7.38
CA CYS A 180 -36.63 -5.35 -8.00
C CYS A 180 -37.38 -6.33 -8.91
N ASN A 181 -37.05 -6.37 -10.18
CA ASN A 181 -37.58 -7.30 -11.18
C ASN A 181 -36.52 -8.35 -11.58
N LYS A 182 -35.79 -8.88 -10.61
CA LYS A 182 -34.67 -9.82 -10.79
C LYS A 182 -33.45 -9.28 -11.51
N GLY A 183 -33.35 -7.98 -11.69
CA GLY A 183 -32.20 -7.36 -12.31
C GLY A 183 -32.47 -5.94 -12.77
N HIS A 184 -31.46 -5.33 -13.38
CA HIS A 184 -31.49 -3.98 -13.87
C HIS A 184 -30.70 -3.86 -15.18
N PHE A 185 -31.25 -3.17 -16.17
CA PHE A 185 -30.51 -2.76 -17.36
C PHE A 185 -29.73 -1.49 -17.05
N TYR A 186 -28.41 -1.57 -17.12
CA TYR A 186 -27.54 -0.42 -16.90
C TYR A 186 -27.03 0.21 -18.21
N ALA A 187 -27.17 -0.52 -19.34
CA ALA A 187 -26.94 0.00 -20.69
C ALA A 187 -27.77 -0.80 -21.69
N ARG A 188 -27.83 -0.37 -22.95
CA ARG A 188 -28.53 -1.08 -24.03
C ARG A 188 -27.93 -2.49 -24.22
N GLY A 189 -28.72 -3.51 -23.98
CA GLY A 189 -28.29 -4.92 -24.09
C GLY A 189 -27.44 -5.43 -22.91
N ALA A 190 -27.13 -4.60 -21.92
CA ALA A 190 -26.35 -5.00 -20.75
C ALA A 190 -27.25 -5.07 -19.49
N PHE A 191 -27.46 -6.31 -19.03
CA PHE A 191 -28.33 -6.63 -17.90
C PHE A 191 -27.54 -7.18 -16.73
N MET A 192 -27.78 -6.63 -15.55
CA MET A 192 -27.21 -7.11 -14.29
C MET A 192 -28.29 -7.88 -13.52
N GLU A 193 -28.07 -9.17 -13.32
CA GLU A 193 -28.98 -10.02 -12.57
C GLU A 193 -29.04 -9.68 -11.08
N CYS A 194 -30.19 -9.99 -10.48
CA CYS A 194 -30.41 -9.86 -9.05
C CYS A 194 -31.16 -11.09 -8.52
N HIS A 195 -30.71 -11.62 -7.40
CA HIS A 195 -31.28 -12.81 -6.77
C HIS A 195 -32.56 -12.55 -5.93
N CYS A 196 -32.88 -11.27 -5.70
CA CYS A 196 -34.09 -10.90 -4.94
C CYS A 196 -35.38 -11.43 -5.61
N ARG A 197 -36.42 -11.61 -4.79
CA ARG A 197 -37.74 -12.01 -5.30
C ARG A 197 -38.26 -11.00 -6.32
N LYS A 198 -38.79 -11.49 -7.47
CA LYS A 198 -39.38 -10.65 -8.50
C LYS A 198 -40.54 -9.82 -7.92
N GLY A 199 -40.53 -8.52 -8.18
CA GLY A 199 -41.56 -7.61 -7.72
C GLY A 199 -41.39 -7.11 -6.28
N SER A 200 -40.32 -7.57 -5.57
CA SER A 200 -40.05 -7.08 -4.22
C SER A 200 -39.74 -5.59 -4.22
N ARG A 201 -40.26 -4.84 -3.23
CA ARG A 201 -39.86 -3.48 -2.93
C ARG A 201 -38.81 -3.52 -1.82
N ASN A 202 -37.66 -3.00 -2.08
CA ASN A 202 -36.54 -2.97 -1.16
C ASN A 202 -36.24 -1.52 -0.79
N ASP A 203 -36.21 -1.21 0.50
CA ASP A 203 -35.64 -0.02 1.08
C ASP A 203 -34.11 -0.17 1.24
N LEU A 204 -33.46 0.82 1.85
CA LEU A 204 -32.01 0.81 2.01
C LEU A 204 -31.52 -0.39 2.83
N LEU A 205 -32.13 -0.64 3.99
CA LEU A 205 -31.75 -1.73 4.88
C LEU A 205 -31.90 -3.09 4.17
N LYS A 206 -33.05 -3.31 3.52
CA LYS A 206 -33.30 -4.53 2.75
C LYS A 206 -32.40 -4.64 1.54
N GLY A 207 -32.06 -3.53 0.91
CA GLY A 207 -31.09 -3.47 -0.19
C GLY A 207 -29.71 -3.95 0.23
N ILE A 208 -29.27 -3.58 1.45
CA ILE A 208 -27.96 -3.98 2.01
C ILE A 208 -27.97 -5.45 2.38
N TYR A 209 -28.88 -5.89 3.29
CA TYR A 209 -28.80 -7.27 3.80
C TYR A 209 -29.16 -8.33 2.74
N GLN A 210 -29.96 -7.99 1.75
CA GLN A 210 -30.23 -8.85 0.60
C GLN A 210 -29.22 -8.65 -0.53
N SER A 211 -28.30 -7.73 -0.39
CA SER A 211 -27.33 -7.39 -1.44
C SER A 211 -27.98 -7.12 -2.80
N CYS A 212 -29.08 -6.37 -2.83
CA CYS A 212 -29.92 -6.15 -4.01
C CYS A 212 -29.22 -5.33 -5.09
N ASN A 213 -28.82 -5.95 -6.19
CA ASN A 213 -28.18 -5.27 -7.30
C ASN A 213 -29.07 -4.19 -7.92
N THR A 214 -30.36 -4.48 -8.08
CA THR A 214 -31.33 -3.48 -8.62
C THR A 214 -31.45 -2.25 -7.76
N TYR A 215 -31.45 -2.40 -6.42
CA TYR A 215 -31.51 -1.27 -5.51
C TYR A 215 -30.31 -0.34 -5.73
N PHE A 216 -29.11 -0.91 -5.68
CA PHE A 216 -27.88 -0.14 -5.78
C PHE A 216 -27.60 0.40 -7.18
N ALA A 217 -28.03 -0.27 -8.24
CA ALA A 217 -27.99 0.32 -9.58
C ALA A 217 -28.83 1.60 -9.71
N ASN A 218 -30.06 1.59 -9.13
CA ASN A 218 -30.91 2.78 -9.12
C ASN A 218 -30.35 3.87 -8.20
N THR A 219 -29.76 3.51 -7.05
CA THR A 219 -29.09 4.43 -6.15
C THR A 219 -27.92 5.12 -6.85
N TYR A 220 -27.06 4.36 -7.49
CA TYR A 220 -25.91 4.87 -8.24
C TYR A 220 -26.35 5.81 -9.39
N LYS A 221 -27.37 5.41 -10.14
CA LYS A 221 -27.96 6.29 -11.17
C LYS A 221 -28.45 7.63 -10.60
N LYS A 222 -29.05 7.63 -9.42
CA LYS A 222 -29.45 8.88 -8.77
C LYS A 222 -28.27 9.76 -8.36
N ILE A 223 -27.18 9.14 -7.89
CA ILE A 223 -25.94 9.88 -7.56
C ILE A 223 -25.40 10.57 -8.80
N ILE A 224 -25.23 9.84 -9.90
CA ILE A 224 -24.70 10.37 -11.15
C ILE A 224 -25.61 11.48 -11.69
N ASN A 225 -26.89 11.21 -11.82
CA ASN A 225 -27.83 12.17 -12.40
C ASN A 225 -28.00 13.46 -11.58
N LYS A 226 -27.57 13.49 -10.32
CA LYS A 226 -27.57 14.72 -9.52
C LYS A 226 -26.62 15.77 -10.09
N TYR A 227 -25.51 15.32 -10.68
CA TYR A 227 -24.45 16.19 -11.21
C TYR A 227 -24.42 16.22 -12.75
N ASP A 228 -25.17 15.33 -13.41
CA ASP A 228 -25.41 15.40 -14.86
C ASP A 228 -26.44 16.51 -15.13
N THR A 229 -26.00 17.75 -15.05
CA THR A 229 -26.66 18.82 -15.76
C THR A 229 -25.98 18.88 -17.13
N PRO A 230 -26.71 18.58 -18.24
CA PRO A 230 -26.25 18.90 -19.57
C PRO A 230 -26.22 20.42 -19.64
N ASP A 231 -25.13 21.03 -19.83
CA ASP A 231 -24.83 22.46 -19.83
C ASP A 231 -24.16 22.95 -18.54
N LYS A 232 -22.86 22.67 -18.51
CA LYS A 232 -21.95 23.80 -18.19
C LYS A 232 -20.52 23.42 -18.46
#